data_e99641f4b519358a3bb9010bd1ab39e0
#
_entry.id   e99641f4b519358a3bb9010bd1ab39e0
#
_cell.length_a   1.000
_cell.length_b   1.000
_cell.length_c   1.000
_cell.angle_alpha   90.00
_cell.angle_beta   90.00
_cell.angle_gamma   90.00
#
_symmetry.space_group_name_H-M   'P 1'
#
loop_
_entity.id
_entity.type
_entity.pdbx_description
1 polymer ?
#
loop_
_entity_poly.entity_id
_entity_poly.type
_entity_poly.pdbx_seq_one_letter_code
_entity_poly.pdbx_strand_id
1 'polypeptide(L)'
;MNQKITLYHGSEQLVETPTFGLGKKNNDFGLGFYCTGSEELAKEWAVSSLRNGFANRYSLDTEYLKILNLNSTDYTILNWIAVLVEHRLFSIKTPAAQRSKRYLIDNFSVNVNAYDLIIGYRADDSYFDYAESFLNNGISVQQLTKAMRLGKLGEQLVVKSKYAFSLLHYEGFSIAEKEKYYVLRKARNDEADQHYVSILEEETDGLYMLDILRGGIQNDDPRIPRNVSK
;
A
#
# COMPACT_ATOMS: atom_id res chain seq x y z
N MET A 1 -13.92 19.21 -14.64
CA MET A 1 -13.08 20.08 -13.77
C MET A 1 -11.69 19.51 -13.84
N ASN A 2 -10.70 20.32 -14.27
CA ASN A 2 -9.30 19.89 -14.24
C ASN A 2 -8.93 19.55 -12.79
N GLN A 3 -8.70 18.30 -12.51
CA GLN A 3 -8.35 17.85 -11.15
C GLN A 3 -6.84 17.67 -11.07
N LYS A 4 -6.14 18.79 -10.82
CA LYS A 4 -4.72 18.78 -10.55
C LYS A 4 -4.49 18.38 -9.09
N ILE A 5 -3.71 17.32 -8.88
CA ILE A 5 -3.34 16.84 -7.54
C ILE A 5 -1.86 17.11 -7.26
N THR A 6 -1.53 17.31 -5.99
CA THR A 6 -0.15 17.41 -5.54
C THR A 6 0.34 16.05 -5.03
N LEU A 7 1.53 15.66 -5.45
CA LEU A 7 2.20 14.42 -5.10
C LEU A 7 3.55 14.72 -4.45
N TYR A 8 3.93 13.92 -3.46
CA TYR A 8 5.24 13.99 -2.83
C TYR A 8 5.93 12.63 -2.91
N HIS A 9 7.16 12.62 -3.41
CA HIS A 9 8.02 11.44 -3.44
C HIS A 9 9.16 11.61 -2.43
N GLY A 10 9.20 10.74 -1.42
CA GLY A 10 10.29 10.69 -0.44
C GLY A 10 11.48 9.90 -0.95
N SER A 11 12.65 10.51 -0.99
CA SER A 11 13.89 9.88 -1.47
C SER A 11 15.12 10.47 -0.79
N GLU A 12 16.19 9.68 -0.62
CA GLU A 12 17.50 10.19 -0.22
C GLU A 12 18.15 11.08 -1.31
N GLN A 13 17.57 11.09 -2.50
CA GLN A 13 18.07 11.87 -3.64
C GLN A 13 17.03 12.86 -4.12
N LEU A 14 17.49 13.96 -4.68
CA LEU A 14 16.65 14.87 -5.43
C LEU A 14 16.26 14.24 -6.77
N VAL A 15 14.95 14.17 -7.04
CA VAL A 15 14.39 13.55 -8.23
C VAL A 15 13.58 14.61 -9.00
N GLU A 16 14.22 15.43 -9.80
CA GLU A 16 13.53 16.47 -10.58
C GLU A 16 12.74 15.89 -11.75
N THR A 17 13.27 14.84 -12.38
CA THR A 17 12.64 14.20 -13.54
C THR A 17 12.53 12.69 -13.28
N PRO A 18 11.36 12.20 -12.83
CA PRO A 18 11.12 10.78 -12.66
C PRO A 18 11.24 10.03 -13.98
N THR A 19 11.99 8.94 -13.98
CA THR A 19 12.21 8.12 -15.18
C THR A 19 11.25 6.95 -15.21
N PHE A 20 10.44 6.86 -16.28
CA PHE A 20 9.55 5.71 -16.48
C PHE A 20 10.35 4.41 -16.58
N GLY A 21 9.88 3.39 -15.88
CA GLY A 21 10.51 2.07 -15.86
C GLY A 21 11.70 1.94 -14.90
N LEU A 22 12.11 3.01 -14.26
CA LEU A 22 13.10 2.97 -13.18
C LEU A 22 12.40 2.61 -11.85
N GLY A 23 13.01 1.73 -11.08
CA GLY A 23 12.48 1.32 -9.77
C GLY A 23 12.51 -0.19 -9.57
N LYS A 24 11.99 -0.63 -8.44
CA LYS A 24 11.93 -2.06 -8.09
C LYS A 24 10.62 -2.68 -8.57
N LYS A 25 10.71 -3.84 -9.22
CA LYS A 25 9.52 -4.59 -9.70
C LYS A 25 8.72 -5.23 -8.55
N ASN A 26 9.35 -5.45 -7.42
CA ASN A 26 8.78 -6.10 -6.23
C ASN A 26 8.39 -5.11 -5.13
N ASN A 27 7.88 -3.94 -5.52
CA ASN A 27 7.14 -3.04 -4.65
C ASN A 27 5.66 -3.45 -4.58
N ASP A 28 4.88 -2.83 -3.69
CA ASP A 28 3.50 -3.22 -3.36
C ASP A 28 2.57 -3.36 -4.58
N PHE A 29 2.72 -2.48 -5.56
CA PHE A 29 1.96 -2.48 -6.83
C PHE A 29 2.86 -2.74 -8.05
N GLY A 30 4.01 -3.37 -7.83
CA GLY A 30 5.01 -3.62 -8.87
C GLY A 30 5.76 -2.36 -9.29
N LEU A 31 6.19 -2.31 -10.55
CA LEU A 31 6.94 -1.18 -11.09
C LEU A 31 6.06 0.07 -11.17
N GLY A 32 6.56 1.21 -10.68
CA GLY A 32 5.90 2.50 -10.71
C GLY A 32 6.67 3.58 -9.95
N PHE A 33 6.19 4.81 -10.00
CA PHE A 33 6.71 5.93 -9.23
C PHE A 33 5.82 6.17 -8.01
N TYR A 34 6.35 5.89 -6.84
CA TYR A 34 5.64 5.82 -5.57
C TYR A 34 5.62 7.16 -4.86
N CYS A 35 4.44 7.72 -4.67
CA CYS A 35 4.20 9.01 -4.04
C CYS A 35 3.18 8.90 -2.90
N THR A 36 2.99 10.00 -2.19
CA THR A 36 1.90 10.23 -1.23
C THR A 36 1.33 11.63 -1.44
N GLY A 37 0.10 11.88 -0.98
CA GLY A 37 -0.48 13.21 -0.91
C GLY A 37 0.01 14.04 0.28
N SER A 38 0.79 13.45 1.19
CA SER A 38 1.29 14.10 2.41
C SER A 38 2.79 14.38 2.34
N GLU A 39 3.17 15.65 2.45
CA GLU A 39 4.57 16.06 2.51
C GLU A 39 5.29 15.46 3.71
N GLU A 40 4.63 15.45 4.89
CA GLU A 40 5.23 14.92 6.12
C GLU A 40 5.50 13.41 6.01
N LEU A 41 4.58 12.64 5.44
CA LEU A 41 4.82 11.23 5.16
C LEU A 41 5.95 11.02 4.16
N ALA A 42 6.03 11.83 3.11
CA ALA A 42 7.13 11.74 2.16
C ALA A 42 8.48 12.01 2.82
N LYS A 43 8.55 12.94 3.77
CA LYS A 43 9.75 13.21 4.57
C LYS A 43 10.15 12.02 5.44
N GLU A 44 9.17 11.36 6.08
CA GLU A 44 9.43 10.12 6.83
C GLU A 44 9.97 9.00 5.93
N TRP A 45 9.48 8.90 4.69
CA TRP A 45 9.96 7.90 3.73
C TRP A 45 11.35 8.22 3.16
N ALA A 46 11.70 9.49 3.13
CA ALA A 46 12.93 9.98 2.53
C ALA A 46 14.19 9.71 3.36
N VAL A 47 14.04 9.52 4.69
CA VAL A 47 15.16 9.45 5.61
C VAL A 47 15.54 8.02 5.99
N SER A 48 16.82 7.82 6.28
CA SER A 48 17.34 6.65 6.97
C SER A 48 17.97 7.05 8.31
N SER A 49 18.42 6.08 9.09
CA SER A 49 19.15 6.37 10.34
C SER A 49 20.46 7.13 10.11
N LEU A 50 20.97 7.11 8.87
CA LEU A 50 22.28 7.66 8.51
C LEU A 50 22.18 8.97 7.71
N ARG A 51 21.08 9.19 6.96
CA ARG A 51 21.01 10.24 5.94
C ARG A 51 19.70 11.04 6.00
N ASN A 52 19.85 12.34 5.76
CA ASN A 52 18.74 13.22 5.40
C ASN A 52 18.19 12.82 4.02
N GLY A 53 16.99 13.28 3.72
CA GLY A 53 16.36 13.04 2.42
C GLY A 53 15.60 14.26 1.92
N PHE A 54 14.81 14.04 0.87
CA PHE A 54 14.04 15.07 0.18
C PHE A 54 12.60 14.60 -0.02
N ALA A 55 11.64 15.43 0.32
CA ALA A 55 10.28 15.30 -0.17
C ALA A 55 10.17 16.09 -1.48
N ASN A 56 10.29 15.39 -2.60
CA ASN A 56 10.17 15.95 -3.95
C ASN A 56 8.70 16.17 -4.26
N ARG A 57 8.32 17.40 -4.63
CA ARG A 57 6.95 17.80 -4.90
C ARG A 57 6.68 17.88 -6.39
N TYR A 58 5.54 17.32 -6.78
CA TYR A 58 5.05 17.33 -8.15
C TYR A 58 3.57 17.71 -8.18
N SER A 59 3.12 18.19 -9.32
CA SER A 59 1.71 18.21 -9.66
C SER A 59 1.42 17.22 -10.79
N LEU A 60 0.22 16.66 -10.79
CA LEU A 60 -0.27 15.71 -11.77
C LEU A 60 -1.68 16.09 -12.17
N ASP A 61 -1.91 16.27 -13.48
CA ASP A 61 -3.26 16.38 -14.02
C ASP A 61 -3.87 15.00 -14.17
N THR A 62 -5.02 14.80 -13.56
CA THR A 62 -5.70 13.48 -13.50
C THR A 62 -6.93 13.39 -14.38
N GLU A 63 -7.27 14.43 -15.16
CA GLU A 63 -8.54 14.52 -15.90
C GLU A 63 -8.79 13.33 -16.83
N TYR A 64 -7.74 12.85 -17.51
CA TYR A 64 -7.85 11.74 -18.47
C TYR A 64 -7.17 10.45 -18.03
N LEU A 65 -6.78 10.36 -16.77
CA LEU A 65 -6.12 9.17 -16.24
C LEU A 65 -7.13 8.09 -15.86
N LYS A 66 -6.79 6.85 -16.17
CA LYS A 66 -7.47 5.68 -15.61
C LYS A 66 -6.94 5.45 -14.20
N ILE A 67 -7.78 5.74 -13.21
CA ILE A 67 -7.41 5.66 -11.80
C ILE A 67 -8.02 4.41 -11.17
N LEU A 68 -7.17 3.58 -10.53
CA LEU A 68 -7.59 2.51 -9.66
C LEU A 68 -7.49 2.99 -8.21
N ASN A 69 -8.63 3.13 -7.54
CA ASN A 69 -8.66 3.41 -6.10
C ASN A 69 -9.05 2.16 -5.31
N LEU A 70 -8.06 1.41 -4.83
CA LEU A 70 -8.29 0.20 -4.03
C LEU A 70 -8.85 0.50 -2.63
N ASN A 71 -8.89 1.78 -2.22
CA ASN A 71 -9.50 2.19 -0.95
C ASN A 71 -10.99 2.55 -1.11
N SER A 72 -11.53 2.52 -2.35
CA SER A 72 -12.95 2.78 -2.58
C SER A 72 -13.84 1.62 -2.11
N THR A 73 -15.14 1.88 -1.99
CA THR A 73 -16.14 0.88 -1.59
C THR A 73 -16.35 -0.26 -2.60
N ASP A 74 -15.81 -0.12 -3.82
CA ASP A 74 -15.86 -1.17 -4.86
C ASP A 74 -14.94 -2.35 -4.54
N TYR A 75 -13.97 -2.13 -3.65
CA TYR A 75 -12.94 -3.10 -3.29
C TYR A 75 -13.02 -3.50 -1.81
N THR A 76 -12.33 -4.58 -1.51
CA THR A 76 -12.11 -5.10 -0.16
C THR A 76 -10.63 -5.12 0.15
N ILE A 77 -10.27 -5.34 1.41
CA ILE A 77 -8.87 -5.51 1.80
C ILE A 77 -8.22 -6.72 1.08
N LEU A 78 -9.02 -7.72 0.68
CA LEU A 78 -8.51 -8.89 -0.03
C LEU A 78 -8.02 -8.55 -1.44
N ASN A 79 -8.60 -7.55 -2.12
CA ASN A 79 -8.09 -7.07 -3.40
C ASN A 79 -6.70 -6.47 -3.24
N TRP A 80 -6.49 -5.65 -2.19
CA TRP A 80 -5.17 -5.09 -1.90
C TRP A 80 -4.15 -6.16 -1.55
N ILE A 81 -4.50 -7.13 -0.65
CA ILE A 81 -3.62 -8.25 -0.30
C ILE A 81 -3.28 -9.09 -1.53
N ALA A 82 -4.24 -9.38 -2.42
CA ALA A 82 -4.00 -10.15 -3.64
C ALA A 82 -2.96 -9.47 -4.54
N VAL A 83 -3.09 -8.16 -4.75
CA VAL A 83 -2.10 -7.36 -5.51
C VAL A 83 -0.75 -7.36 -4.80
N LEU A 84 -0.72 -7.20 -3.47
CA LEU A 84 0.52 -7.20 -2.70
C LEU A 84 1.27 -8.53 -2.82
N VAL A 85 0.58 -9.67 -2.65
CA VAL A 85 1.20 -11.01 -2.71
C VAL A 85 1.60 -11.43 -4.12
N GLU A 86 1.03 -10.80 -5.15
CA GLU A 86 1.45 -10.97 -6.54
C GLU A 86 2.80 -10.31 -6.80
N HIS A 87 3.05 -9.13 -6.22
CA HIS A 87 4.22 -8.30 -6.53
C HIS A 87 5.35 -8.44 -5.51
N ARG A 88 5.04 -8.54 -4.22
CA ARG A 88 6.04 -8.63 -3.15
C ARG A 88 6.53 -10.04 -2.92
N LEU A 89 7.76 -10.16 -2.42
CA LEU A 89 8.35 -11.44 -2.04
C LEU A 89 7.95 -11.78 -0.60
N PHE A 90 7.09 -12.77 -0.45
CA PHE A 90 6.68 -13.31 0.85
C PHE A 90 7.43 -14.59 1.17
N SER A 91 7.80 -14.77 2.43
CA SER A 91 8.40 -16.03 2.93
C SER A 91 7.30 -17.07 3.18
N ILE A 92 6.77 -17.65 2.10
CA ILE A 92 5.69 -18.65 2.17
C ILE A 92 6.29 -20.04 2.29
N LYS A 93 6.26 -20.60 3.50
CA LYS A 93 6.94 -21.87 3.81
C LYS A 93 6.03 -23.11 3.76
N THR A 94 4.71 -22.93 3.94
CA THR A 94 3.78 -24.06 4.03
C THR A 94 2.99 -24.26 2.72
N PRO A 95 2.64 -25.52 2.36
CA PRO A 95 1.77 -25.78 1.21
C PRO A 95 0.40 -25.10 1.34
N ALA A 96 -0.13 -24.97 2.56
CA ALA A 96 -1.39 -24.27 2.80
C ALA A 96 -1.29 -22.78 2.43
N ALA A 97 -0.25 -22.07 2.91
CA ALA A 97 -0.04 -20.67 2.60
C ALA A 97 0.27 -20.44 1.10
N GLN A 98 0.94 -21.40 0.41
CA GLN A 98 1.12 -21.34 -1.03
C GLN A 98 -0.21 -21.44 -1.79
N ARG A 99 -1.11 -22.33 -1.35
CA ARG A 99 -2.46 -22.44 -1.92
C ARG A 99 -3.29 -21.18 -1.65
N SER A 100 -3.18 -20.63 -0.44
CA SER A 100 -3.83 -19.37 -0.04
C SER A 100 -3.38 -18.21 -0.95
N LYS A 101 -2.08 -18.05 -1.16
CA LYS A 101 -1.53 -17.04 -2.07
C LYS A 101 -2.13 -17.18 -3.48
N ARG A 102 -2.12 -18.39 -4.04
CA ARG A 102 -2.67 -18.64 -5.37
C ARG A 102 -4.15 -18.31 -5.43
N TYR A 103 -4.91 -18.75 -4.43
CA TYR A 103 -6.35 -18.50 -4.36
C TYR A 103 -6.67 -17.00 -4.33
N LEU A 104 -5.91 -16.21 -3.54
CA LEU A 104 -6.07 -14.76 -3.49
C LEU A 104 -5.78 -14.11 -4.85
N ILE A 105 -4.70 -14.49 -5.52
CA ILE A 105 -4.36 -13.95 -6.84
C ILE A 105 -5.46 -14.29 -7.85
N ASP A 106 -5.89 -15.56 -7.90
CA ASP A 106 -6.86 -16.05 -8.90
C ASP A 106 -8.26 -15.42 -8.73
N ASN A 107 -8.66 -15.05 -7.49
CA ASN A 107 -10.04 -14.64 -7.20
C ASN A 107 -10.19 -13.16 -6.77
N PHE A 108 -9.11 -12.50 -6.33
CA PHE A 108 -9.19 -11.14 -5.77
C PHE A 108 -8.21 -10.15 -6.42
N SER A 109 -7.25 -10.61 -7.24
CA SER A 109 -6.28 -9.69 -7.84
C SER A 109 -6.94 -8.76 -8.85
N VAL A 110 -6.39 -7.56 -8.96
CA VAL A 110 -6.79 -6.54 -9.92
C VAL A 110 -5.61 -6.25 -10.83
N ASN A 111 -5.83 -6.21 -12.13
CA ASN A 111 -4.77 -5.88 -13.09
C ASN A 111 -4.34 -4.42 -12.96
N VAL A 112 -3.40 -4.15 -12.07
CA VAL A 112 -2.85 -2.81 -11.81
C VAL A 112 -2.16 -2.17 -13.02
N ASN A 113 -1.74 -2.98 -14.01
CA ASN A 113 -1.07 -2.47 -15.22
C ASN A 113 -2.04 -1.90 -16.26
N ALA A 114 -3.36 -2.06 -16.04
CA ALA A 114 -4.38 -1.47 -16.89
C ALA A 114 -4.70 0.00 -16.54
N TYR A 115 -4.05 0.54 -15.51
CA TYR A 115 -4.31 1.87 -14.95
C TYR A 115 -3.10 2.78 -15.03
N ASP A 116 -3.35 4.09 -15.05
CA ASP A 116 -2.34 5.14 -15.11
C ASP A 116 -1.87 5.55 -13.72
N LEU A 117 -2.80 5.56 -12.75
CA LEU A 117 -2.56 5.91 -11.35
C LEU A 117 -3.25 4.89 -10.45
N ILE A 118 -2.56 4.46 -9.40
CA ILE A 118 -3.12 3.58 -8.37
C ILE A 118 -3.11 4.31 -7.04
N ILE A 119 -4.21 4.18 -6.30
CA ILE A 119 -4.37 4.65 -4.92
C ILE A 119 -4.63 3.42 -4.06
N GLY A 120 -3.86 3.24 -3.00
CA GLY A 120 -4.02 2.11 -2.10
C GLY A 120 -3.21 2.24 -0.82
N TYR A 121 -3.34 1.28 0.07
CA TYR A 121 -2.54 1.23 1.29
C TYR A 121 -1.07 0.99 0.96
N ARG A 122 -0.20 1.48 1.83
CA ARG A 122 1.22 1.17 1.81
C ARG A 122 1.49 -0.04 2.70
N ALA A 123 2.21 -1.04 2.18
CA ALA A 123 2.81 -2.09 2.98
C ALA A 123 4.24 -1.67 3.36
N ASP A 124 4.41 -1.00 4.49
CA ASP A 124 5.72 -0.94 5.13
C ASP A 124 5.97 -2.21 5.97
N ASP A 125 7.05 -2.23 6.71
CA ASP A 125 7.50 -3.45 7.38
C ASP A 125 6.43 -4.05 8.31
N SER A 126 5.73 -3.24 9.13
CA SER A 126 4.68 -3.71 10.06
C SER A 126 3.44 -4.27 9.34
N TYR A 127 3.01 -3.63 8.25
CA TYR A 127 1.83 -4.10 7.49
C TYR A 127 2.10 -5.30 6.61
N PHE A 128 3.37 -5.47 6.25
CA PHE A 128 3.81 -6.69 5.61
C PHE A 128 3.61 -7.90 6.52
N ASP A 129 3.92 -7.75 7.80
CA ASP A 129 3.73 -8.78 8.82
C ASP A 129 2.23 -9.13 9.02
N TYR A 130 1.32 -8.14 8.91
CA TYR A 130 -0.12 -8.39 8.95
C TYR A 130 -0.57 -9.23 7.74
N ALA A 131 -0.08 -8.91 6.56
CA ALA A 131 -0.36 -9.67 5.35
C ALA A 131 0.18 -11.11 5.45
N GLU A 132 1.39 -11.30 5.98
CA GLU A 132 1.95 -12.63 6.26
C GLU A 132 1.13 -13.39 7.28
N SER A 133 0.73 -12.73 8.36
CA SER A 133 -0.08 -13.35 9.41
C SER A 133 -1.44 -13.82 8.86
N PHE A 134 -2.09 -13.01 8.03
CA PHE A 134 -3.33 -13.40 7.36
C PHE A 134 -3.14 -14.60 6.43
N LEU A 135 -2.10 -14.60 5.58
CA LEU A 135 -1.77 -15.72 4.69
C LEU A 135 -1.51 -17.03 5.45
N ASN A 136 -0.91 -16.93 6.63
CA ASN A 136 -0.62 -18.05 7.52
C ASN A 136 -1.78 -18.40 8.46
N ASN A 137 -2.97 -17.83 8.24
CA ASN A 137 -4.17 -18.07 9.02
C ASN A 137 -4.08 -17.60 10.49
N GLY A 138 -3.21 -16.61 10.76
CA GLY A 138 -2.99 -16.08 12.11
C GLY A 138 -4.00 -14.99 12.50
N ILE A 139 -4.55 -14.27 11.54
CA ILE A 139 -5.60 -13.25 11.75
C ILE A 139 -6.74 -13.43 10.76
N SER A 140 -7.93 -12.91 11.12
CA SER A 140 -9.10 -12.89 10.25
C SER A 140 -9.08 -11.70 9.29
N VAL A 141 -9.93 -11.75 8.24
CA VAL A 141 -10.19 -10.60 7.34
C VAL A 141 -10.65 -9.37 8.12
N GLN A 142 -11.46 -9.55 9.15
CA GLN A 142 -11.98 -8.48 9.99
C GLN A 142 -10.85 -7.81 10.77
N GLN A 143 -9.98 -8.59 11.40
CA GLN A 143 -8.79 -8.12 12.10
C GLN A 143 -7.83 -7.40 11.15
N LEU A 144 -7.54 -7.99 9.98
CA LEU A 144 -6.72 -7.37 8.96
C LEU A 144 -7.30 -6.02 8.50
N THR A 145 -8.62 -5.97 8.21
CA THR A 145 -9.29 -4.74 7.79
C THR A 145 -9.19 -3.66 8.88
N LYS A 146 -9.35 -4.05 10.15
CA LYS A 146 -9.20 -3.14 11.29
C LYS A 146 -7.77 -2.63 11.41
N ALA A 147 -6.77 -3.51 11.34
CA ALA A 147 -5.35 -3.16 11.38
C ALA A 147 -4.99 -2.13 10.30
N MET A 148 -5.42 -2.35 9.07
CA MET A 148 -5.15 -1.45 7.94
C MET A 148 -5.81 -0.08 8.07
N ARG A 149 -6.95 0.02 8.77
CA ARG A 149 -7.65 1.30 9.01
C ARG A 149 -7.07 2.10 10.17
N LEU A 150 -6.64 1.44 11.23
CA LEU A 150 -6.11 2.09 12.43
C LEU A 150 -4.71 2.66 12.19
N GLY A 151 -3.96 2.06 11.30
CA GLY A 151 -2.63 2.54 10.98
C GLY A 151 -2.67 3.83 10.17
N LYS A 152 -2.05 4.85 10.70
CA LYS A 152 -1.91 6.17 10.05
C LYS A 152 -0.84 6.19 8.95
N LEU A 153 -0.54 5.06 8.30
CA LEU A 153 0.55 4.95 7.31
C LEU A 153 0.25 5.66 5.99
N GLY A 154 -0.97 6.13 5.84
CA GLY A 154 -1.38 6.93 4.70
C GLY A 154 -1.60 6.10 3.42
N GLU A 155 -1.98 6.83 2.40
CA GLU A 155 -2.19 6.29 1.06
C GLU A 155 -0.91 6.43 0.24
N GLN A 156 -0.65 5.42 -0.58
CA GLN A 156 0.26 5.53 -1.70
C GLN A 156 -0.51 5.93 -2.95
N LEU A 157 0.09 6.83 -3.71
CA LEU A 157 -0.32 7.16 -5.08
C LEU A 157 0.82 6.72 -6.00
N VAL A 158 0.54 5.74 -6.86
CA VAL A 158 1.57 5.13 -7.69
C VAL A 158 1.32 5.45 -9.16
N VAL A 159 2.18 6.26 -9.74
CA VAL A 159 2.14 6.60 -11.17
C VAL A 159 2.69 5.41 -11.95
N LYS A 160 1.89 4.84 -12.85
CA LYS A 160 2.15 3.56 -13.52
C LYS A 160 2.46 3.68 -15.01
N SER A 161 1.68 4.46 -15.74
CA SER A 161 1.80 4.52 -17.20
C SER A 161 2.80 5.56 -17.66
N LYS A 162 3.37 5.33 -18.86
CA LYS A 162 4.23 6.30 -19.52
C LYS A 162 3.50 7.63 -19.77
N TYR A 163 2.19 7.56 -20.04
CA TYR A 163 1.35 8.74 -20.22
C TYR A 163 1.25 9.55 -18.94
N ALA A 164 0.93 8.93 -17.80
CA ALA A 164 0.87 9.64 -16.52
C ALA A 164 2.24 10.23 -16.11
N PHE A 165 3.35 9.56 -16.41
CA PHE A 165 4.69 10.11 -16.20
C PHE A 165 4.93 11.40 -16.99
N SER A 166 4.40 11.51 -18.22
CA SER A 166 4.54 12.72 -19.04
C SER A 166 3.73 13.92 -18.54
N LEU A 167 2.78 13.68 -17.64
CA LEU A 167 1.95 14.71 -16.99
C LEU A 167 2.47 15.14 -15.62
N LEU A 168 3.57 14.53 -15.13
CA LEU A 168 4.22 14.97 -13.91
C LEU A 168 5.00 16.26 -14.14
N HIS A 169 4.72 17.27 -13.32
CA HIS A 169 5.45 18.53 -13.31
C HIS A 169 6.14 18.71 -11.95
N TYR A 170 7.45 18.79 -11.97
CA TYR A 170 8.25 19.06 -10.78
C TYR A 170 8.00 20.49 -10.28
N GLU A 171 7.74 20.65 -8.97
CA GLU A 171 7.43 21.93 -8.33
C GLU A 171 8.43 22.34 -7.25
N GLY A 172 9.46 21.54 -7.03
CA GLY A 172 10.48 21.79 -6.01
C GLY A 172 10.58 20.67 -4.97
N PHE A 173 11.23 20.96 -3.87
CA PHE A 173 11.45 19.99 -2.80
C PHE A 173 11.49 20.65 -1.42
N SER A 174 11.36 19.85 -0.39
CA SER A 174 11.71 20.21 0.98
C SER A 174 12.69 19.20 1.58
N ILE A 175 13.56 19.66 2.45
CA ILE A 175 14.55 18.80 3.12
C ILE A 175 13.84 18.04 4.25
N ALA A 176 14.14 16.75 4.36
CA ALA A 176 13.75 15.90 5.46
C ALA A 176 14.96 15.66 6.36
N GLU A 177 14.97 16.28 7.53
CA GLU A 177 16.02 16.12 8.53
C GLU A 177 15.85 14.76 9.25
N LYS A 178 16.86 13.89 9.20
CA LYS A 178 16.79 12.56 9.79
C LYS A 178 16.54 12.59 11.31
N GLU A 179 17.09 13.58 12.01
CA GLU A 179 16.92 13.74 13.45
C GLU A 179 15.45 13.87 13.87
N LYS A 180 14.63 14.47 13.01
CA LYS A 180 13.18 14.62 13.21
C LYS A 180 12.41 13.45 12.61
N TYR A 181 12.60 13.21 11.32
CA TYR A 181 11.69 12.36 10.55
C TYR A 181 11.97 10.86 10.72
N TYR A 182 13.21 10.46 11.05
CA TYR A 182 13.49 9.09 11.40
C TYR A 182 12.85 8.69 12.74
N VAL A 183 12.82 9.61 13.71
CA VAL A 183 12.15 9.39 15.00
C VAL A 183 10.64 9.27 14.81
N LEU A 184 10.03 10.14 13.98
CA LEU A 184 8.59 10.08 13.67
C LEU A 184 8.22 8.76 12.95
N ARG A 185 9.03 8.36 11.96
CA ARG A 185 8.85 7.08 11.26
C ARG A 185 8.92 5.90 12.22
N LYS A 186 9.91 5.88 13.12
CA LYS A 186 10.04 4.82 14.12
C LYS A 186 8.84 4.80 15.07
N ALA A 187 8.44 5.95 15.62
CA ALA A 187 7.30 6.03 16.51
C ALA A 187 6.00 5.53 15.84
N ARG A 188 5.81 5.80 14.55
CA ARG A 188 4.66 5.30 13.77
C ARG A 188 4.69 3.78 13.63
N ASN A 189 5.86 3.18 13.38
CA ASN A 189 6.00 1.74 13.32
C ASN A 189 5.73 1.09 14.68
N ASP A 190 6.32 1.66 15.76
CA ASP A 190 6.11 1.18 17.12
C ASP A 190 4.61 1.26 17.53
N GLU A 191 3.88 2.31 17.12
CA GLU A 191 2.44 2.46 17.33
C GLU A 191 1.66 1.39 16.55
N ALA A 192 2.04 1.11 15.30
CA ALA A 192 1.41 0.07 14.48
C ALA A 192 1.59 -1.33 15.10
N ASP A 193 2.79 -1.64 15.60
CA ASP A 193 3.08 -2.92 16.25
C ASP A 193 2.27 -3.10 17.55
N GLN A 194 2.12 -2.03 18.36
CA GLN A 194 1.28 -2.06 19.56
C GLN A 194 -0.20 -2.28 19.21
N HIS A 195 -0.71 -1.63 18.17
CA HIS A 195 -2.07 -1.85 17.68
C HIS A 195 -2.27 -3.28 17.19
N TYR A 196 -1.26 -3.85 16.54
CA TYR A 196 -1.34 -5.25 16.08
C TYR A 196 -1.49 -6.22 17.23
N VAL A 197 -0.71 -6.06 18.29
CA VAL A 197 -0.84 -6.90 19.50
C VAL A 197 -2.25 -6.81 20.07
N SER A 198 -2.82 -5.59 20.18
CA SER A 198 -4.18 -5.42 20.69
C SER A 198 -5.25 -6.07 19.81
N ILE A 199 -5.05 -6.08 18.48
CA ILE A 199 -5.96 -6.72 17.53
C ILE A 199 -5.89 -8.25 17.64
N LEU A 200 -4.71 -8.82 17.92
CA LEU A 200 -4.56 -10.28 18.12
C LEU A 200 -5.29 -10.77 19.39
N GLU A 201 -5.39 -9.93 20.41
CA GLU A 201 -6.08 -10.25 21.65
C GLU A 201 -7.62 -10.19 21.54
N GLU A 202 -8.14 -9.58 20.47
CA GLU A 202 -9.58 -9.51 20.24
C GLU A 202 -10.10 -10.87 19.75
N GLU A 203 -11.08 -11.44 20.44
CA GLU A 203 -11.86 -12.54 19.91
C GLU A 203 -12.68 -12.06 18.70
N THR A 204 -12.54 -12.73 17.58
CA THR A 204 -13.31 -12.41 16.38
C THR A 204 -13.90 -13.66 15.74
N ASP A 205 -15.20 -13.65 15.55
CA ASP A 205 -15.94 -14.56 14.66
C ASP A 205 -15.70 -14.18 13.19
N GLY A 206 -14.42 -14.03 12.82
CA GLY A 206 -14.02 -13.55 11.50
C GLY A 206 -13.69 -14.68 10.53
N LEU A 207 -13.63 -14.33 9.24
CA LEU A 207 -13.15 -15.25 8.20
C LEU A 207 -11.63 -15.31 8.19
N TYR A 208 -11.09 -16.48 8.42
CA TYR A 208 -9.66 -16.75 8.25
C TYR A 208 -9.36 -17.18 6.82
N MET A 209 -8.09 -17.12 6.42
CA MET A 209 -7.69 -17.48 5.07
C MET A 209 -8.07 -18.91 4.67
N LEU A 210 -8.00 -19.86 5.62
CA LEU A 210 -8.43 -21.25 5.35
C LEU A 210 -9.94 -21.40 5.20
N ASP A 211 -10.75 -20.55 5.83
CA ASP A 211 -12.20 -20.55 5.65
C ASP A 211 -12.56 -20.02 4.26
N ILE A 212 -11.86 -18.97 3.81
CA ILE A 212 -11.99 -18.41 2.47
C ILE A 212 -11.66 -19.47 1.42
N LEU A 213 -10.52 -20.15 1.58
CA LEU A 213 -10.05 -21.17 0.66
C LEU A 213 -10.99 -22.39 0.60
N ARG A 214 -11.44 -22.89 1.77
CA ARG A 214 -12.31 -24.07 1.87
C ARG A 214 -13.73 -23.80 1.44
N GLY A 215 -14.22 -22.61 1.76
CA GLY A 215 -15.57 -22.15 1.40
C GLY A 215 -15.71 -21.69 -0.03
N GLY A 216 -14.60 -21.58 -0.80
CA GLY A 216 -14.63 -21.04 -2.16
C GLY A 216 -15.14 -19.59 -2.21
N ILE A 217 -14.84 -18.80 -1.16
CA ILE A 217 -15.38 -17.46 -0.97
C ILE A 217 -14.84 -16.51 -2.03
N GLN A 218 -15.72 -15.83 -2.73
CA GLN A 218 -15.44 -14.88 -3.79
C GLN A 218 -15.53 -13.42 -3.27
N ASN A 219 -15.11 -12.47 -4.12
CA ASN A 219 -15.03 -11.05 -3.77
C ASN A 219 -16.37 -10.38 -3.44
N ASP A 220 -17.49 -10.97 -3.82
CA ASP A 220 -18.86 -10.49 -3.57
C ASP A 220 -19.49 -11.08 -2.30
N ASP A 221 -18.80 -11.94 -1.57
CA ASP A 221 -19.31 -12.53 -0.33
C ASP A 221 -19.58 -11.44 0.72
N PRO A 222 -20.80 -11.38 1.29
CA PRO A 222 -21.22 -10.31 2.22
C PRO A 222 -20.46 -10.33 3.55
N ARG A 223 -19.77 -11.42 3.89
CA ARG A 223 -18.96 -11.54 5.10
C ARG A 223 -17.61 -10.81 4.98
N ILE A 224 -17.18 -10.48 3.75
CA ILE A 224 -15.95 -9.70 3.53
C ILE A 224 -16.26 -8.21 3.67
N PRO A 225 -15.63 -7.51 4.63
CA PRO A 225 -15.87 -6.08 4.83
C PRO A 225 -15.47 -5.27 3.59
N ARG A 226 -16.38 -4.44 3.09
CA ARG A 226 -16.03 -3.45 2.06
C ARG A 226 -15.21 -2.31 2.65
N ASN A 227 -14.38 -1.70 1.83
CA ASN A 227 -13.70 -0.48 2.22
C ASN A 227 -14.74 0.62 2.46
N VAL A 228 -14.47 1.51 3.40
CA VAL A 228 -15.35 2.62 3.76
C VAL A 228 -14.78 3.88 3.11
N SER A 229 -15.62 4.61 2.38
CA SER A 229 -15.25 5.95 1.88
C SER A 229 -14.83 6.83 3.05
N LYS A 230 -13.66 7.47 2.92
CA LYS A 230 -13.21 8.50 3.85
C LYS A 230 -13.95 9.80 3.58
#